data_8544aebc67807a307613ae23d9fa0521
#
_entry.id   8544aebc67807a307613ae23d9fa0521
#
_cell.length_a   1.000
_cell.length_b   1.000
_cell.length_c   1.000
_cell.angle_alpha   90.00
_cell.angle_beta   90.00
_cell.angle_gamma   90.00
#
_symmetry.space_group_name_H-M   'P 1'
#
loop_
_entity.id
_entity.type
_entity.pdbx_description
1 polymer ?
#
loop_
_entity_poly.entity_id
_entity_poly.type
_entity_poly.pdbx_seq_one_letter_code
_entity_poly.pdbx_strand_id
1 'polypeptide(L)'
;MNFKMHWTRSALLILLLTLLPACVSAPATANPSPEVQYIVVTATPPPATPTPDPCAPENIAAEVQKIHAYMREFDDASTLAASRPRQELAASIADLQRIRRNAEDQPTPSCLATLKLYQVSHMNTVINTLIAFMGGADQAAVDQGIALARDQHDRYTLELARLLGLTVEPATSIIAPSQTPTP
;
A
#
# COMPACT_ATOMS: atom_id res chain seq x y z
N MET A 1 -7.52 -37.55 -12.60
CA MET A 1 -6.52 -38.64 -12.57
C MET A 1 -5.40 -38.26 -13.51
N ASN A 2 -4.25 -37.80 -12.96
CA ASN A 2 -2.90 -37.88 -13.52
C ASN A 2 -1.97 -37.10 -12.62
N PHE A 3 -1.55 -37.75 -11.52
CA PHE A 3 -0.66 -37.23 -10.49
C PHE A 3 0.68 -37.99 -10.61
N LYS A 4 1.40 -37.73 -11.72
CA LYS A 4 2.76 -38.30 -11.90
C LYS A 4 3.54 -37.39 -12.85
N MET A 5 4.24 -36.36 -12.36
CA MET A 5 5.44 -35.81 -13.08
C MET A 5 6.05 -34.59 -12.36
N HIS A 6 6.45 -34.71 -11.09
CA HIS A 6 7.27 -33.69 -10.45
C HIS A 6 8.44 -34.22 -9.62
N TRP A 7 8.83 -35.45 -9.73
CA TRP A 7 9.90 -36.02 -8.86
C TRP A 7 11.26 -36.19 -9.53
N THR A 8 11.44 -35.81 -10.77
CA THR A 8 12.72 -36.00 -11.50
C THR A 8 13.60 -34.75 -11.60
N ARG A 9 13.16 -33.59 -11.12
CA ARG A 9 13.95 -32.34 -11.19
C ARG A 9 14.80 -32.04 -9.94
N SER A 10 14.54 -32.67 -8.80
CA SER A 10 15.28 -32.44 -7.56
C SER A 10 16.55 -33.28 -7.41
N ALA A 11 16.75 -34.35 -8.19
CA ALA A 11 17.91 -35.21 -8.10
C ALA A 11 19.15 -34.67 -8.86
N LEU A 12 19.00 -33.70 -9.75
CA LEU A 12 20.10 -33.21 -10.58
C LEU A 12 20.89 -32.04 -9.95
N LEU A 13 20.40 -31.46 -8.87
CA LEU A 13 21.00 -30.26 -8.26
C LEU A 13 21.97 -30.57 -7.11
N ILE A 14 22.04 -31.83 -6.66
CA ILE A 14 22.92 -32.28 -5.55
C ILE A 14 24.29 -32.77 -6.03
N LEU A 15 24.45 -33.06 -7.31
CA LEU A 15 25.70 -33.67 -7.84
C LEU A 15 26.76 -32.61 -8.28
N LEU A 16 26.50 -31.33 -8.17
CA LEU A 16 27.43 -30.27 -8.68
C LEU A 16 28.27 -29.57 -7.60
N LEU A 17 28.21 -30.01 -6.33
CA LEU A 17 28.85 -29.32 -5.19
C LEU A 17 30.12 -29.99 -4.64
N THR A 18 30.74 -30.97 -5.31
CA THR A 18 31.86 -31.72 -4.77
C THR A 18 33.22 -31.58 -5.49
N LEU A 19 33.42 -30.53 -6.28
CA LEU A 19 34.73 -30.29 -6.95
C LEU A 19 35.29 -28.91 -6.56
N LEU A 20 35.76 -28.77 -5.32
CA LEU A 20 36.62 -27.68 -4.92
C LEU A 20 38.08 -28.22 -4.80
N PRO A 21 39.04 -27.80 -5.64
CA PRO A 21 40.42 -28.14 -5.46
C PRO A 21 41.02 -27.35 -4.27
N ALA A 22 41.60 -28.09 -3.31
CA ALA A 22 42.35 -27.53 -2.20
C ALA A 22 43.66 -26.91 -2.75
N CYS A 23 43.76 -25.58 -2.76
CA CYS A 23 45.01 -24.89 -2.94
C CYS A 23 45.84 -24.98 -1.65
N VAL A 24 46.88 -25.80 -1.66
CA VAL A 24 47.91 -25.87 -0.62
C VAL A 24 48.80 -24.63 -0.81
N SER A 25 48.70 -23.66 0.13
CA SER A 25 49.56 -22.49 0.18
C SER A 25 50.91 -22.86 0.84
N ALA A 26 52.01 -22.66 0.14
CA ALA A 26 53.36 -22.77 0.68
C ALA A 26 53.65 -21.69 1.73
N PRO A 27 54.45 -21.97 2.77
CA PRO A 27 54.79 -20.95 3.77
C PRO A 27 55.73 -19.90 3.16
N ALA A 28 55.26 -18.67 3.07
CA ALA A 28 56.06 -17.52 2.70
C ALA A 28 56.93 -17.12 3.89
N THR A 29 58.27 -17.07 3.65
CA THR A 29 59.26 -16.57 4.58
C THR A 29 58.96 -15.09 4.89
N ALA A 30 58.62 -14.79 6.13
CA ALA A 30 58.33 -13.44 6.57
C ALA A 30 59.63 -12.59 6.59
N ASN A 31 59.70 -11.64 5.67
CA ASN A 31 60.64 -10.51 5.80
C ASN A 31 60.02 -9.53 6.82
N PRO A 32 60.77 -9.02 7.81
CA PRO A 32 60.28 -8.01 8.70
C PRO A 32 60.00 -6.72 7.92
N SER A 33 58.72 -6.47 7.66
CA SER A 33 58.28 -5.21 7.09
C SER A 33 58.35 -4.11 8.17
N PRO A 34 58.78 -2.88 7.84
CA PRO A 34 58.81 -1.79 8.80
C PRO A 34 57.38 -1.54 9.34
N GLU A 35 57.28 -1.51 10.66
CA GLU A 35 56.03 -1.25 11.37
C GLU A 35 55.55 0.17 11.06
N VAL A 36 54.64 0.29 10.10
CA VAL A 36 53.94 1.55 9.82
C VAL A 36 52.92 1.75 10.92
N GLN A 37 53.20 2.66 11.85
CA GLN A 37 52.21 3.10 12.84
C GLN A 37 51.12 3.87 12.13
N TYR A 38 49.99 3.21 11.92
CA TYR A 38 48.77 3.87 11.46
C TYR A 38 48.17 4.66 12.63
N ILE A 39 48.30 5.99 12.58
CA ILE A 39 47.50 6.86 13.45
C ILE A 39 46.07 6.74 12.96
N VAL A 40 45.25 5.91 13.64
CA VAL A 40 43.83 5.85 13.42
C VAL A 40 43.22 7.16 13.93
N VAL A 41 43.07 8.14 13.04
CA VAL A 41 42.28 9.33 13.31
C VAL A 41 40.82 8.87 13.32
N THR A 42 40.30 8.58 14.49
CA THR A 42 38.85 8.31 14.66
C THR A 42 38.13 9.63 14.40
N ALA A 43 37.60 9.78 13.17
CA ALA A 43 36.74 10.89 12.84
C ALA A 43 35.49 10.78 13.74
N THR A 44 35.31 11.75 14.63
CA THR A 44 34.07 11.87 15.40
C THR A 44 32.92 11.99 14.41
N PRO A 45 31.92 11.08 14.43
CA PRO A 45 30.78 11.20 13.51
C PRO A 45 30.11 12.57 13.76
N PRO A 46 29.65 13.26 12.70
CA PRO A 46 28.94 14.52 12.86
C PRO A 46 27.72 14.29 13.75
N PRO A 47 27.34 15.27 14.58
CA PRO A 47 26.14 15.15 15.42
C PRO A 47 24.94 14.83 14.53
N ALA A 48 24.14 13.82 14.95
CA ALA A 48 22.95 13.43 14.23
C ALA A 48 21.99 14.62 14.17
N THR A 49 21.64 15.06 12.97
CA THR A 49 20.58 16.06 12.77
C THR A 49 19.27 15.47 13.26
N PRO A 50 18.54 16.14 14.17
CA PRO A 50 17.27 15.62 14.66
C PRO A 50 16.31 15.41 13.48
N THR A 51 15.75 14.21 13.37
CA THR A 51 14.71 13.89 12.38
C THR A 51 13.45 14.66 12.77
N PRO A 52 12.85 15.46 11.87
CA PRO A 52 11.61 16.18 12.17
C PRO A 52 10.51 15.21 12.62
N ASP A 53 9.74 15.58 13.64
CA ASP A 53 8.57 14.80 14.08
C ASP A 53 7.48 14.89 12.99
N PRO A 54 7.09 13.78 12.36
CA PRO A 54 6.05 13.78 11.33
C PRO A 54 4.66 14.11 11.87
N CYS A 55 4.45 14.03 13.20
CA CYS A 55 3.19 14.37 13.85
C CYS A 55 3.15 15.81 14.38
N ALA A 56 4.22 16.59 14.23
CA ALA A 56 4.18 18.01 14.56
C ALA A 56 3.16 18.75 13.65
N PRO A 57 2.40 19.72 14.18
CA PRO A 57 1.33 20.40 13.44
C PRO A 57 1.77 20.95 12.08
N GLU A 58 2.99 21.48 11.98
CA GLU A 58 3.57 21.99 10.75
C GLU A 58 3.86 20.93 9.69
N ASN A 59 4.00 19.64 10.09
CA ASN A 59 4.34 18.54 9.20
C ASN A 59 3.10 17.71 8.79
N ILE A 60 2.00 17.80 9.54
CA ILE A 60 0.79 16.97 9.33
C ILE A 60 0.27 17.10 7.91
N ALA A 61 0.16 18.30 7.37
CA ALA A 61 -0.37 18.52 6.03
C ALA A 61 0.45 17.79 4.96
N ALA A 62 1.78 17.79 5.07
CA ALA A 62 2.66 17.09 4.13
C ALA A 62 2.52 15.57 4.24
N GLU A 63 2.40 15.03 5.45
CA GLU A 63 2.21 13.60 5.67
C GLU A 63 0.83 13.12 5.20
N VAL A 64 -0.23 13.90 5.44
CA VAL A 64 -1.58 13.66 4.93
C VAL A 64 -1.59 13.57 3.40
N GLN A 65 -0.88 14.47 2.70
CA GLN A 65 -0.81 14.46 1.24
C GLN A 65 -0.21 13.16 0.68
N LYS A 66 0.74 12.54 1.36
CA LYS A 66 1.32 11.27 0.95
C LYS A 66 0.26 10.15 0.96
N ILE A 67 -0.59 10.08 1.99
CA ILE A 67 -1.70 9.13 2.07
C ILE A 67 -2.76 9.45 1.02
N HIS A 68 -3.13 10.72 0.91
CA HIS A 68 -4.19 11.18 0.01
C HIS A 68 -3.84 10.97 -1.47
N ALA A 69 -2.56 10.96 -1.84
CA ALA A 69 -2.13 10.70 -3.21
C ALA A 69 -2.59 9.31 -3.70
N TYR A 70 -2.44 8.27 -2.86
CA TYR A 70 -2.94 6.94 -3.20
C TYR A 70 -4.46 6.84 -3.23
N MET A 71 -5.16 7.61 -2.38
CA MET A 71 -6.61 7.64 -2.42
C MET A 71 -7.11 8.19 -3.75
N ARG A 72 -6.55 9.31 -4.22
CA ARG A 72 -6.89 9.89 -5.53
C ARG A 72 -6.59 8.92 -6.68
N GLU A 73 -5.39 8.30 -6.69
CA GLU A 73 -5.04 7.30 -7.71
C GLU A 73 -6.05 6.15 -7.74
N PHE A 74 -6.48 5.70 -6.55
CA PHE A 74 -7.48 4.63 -6.42
C PHE A 74 -8.86 5.06 -6.91
N ASP A 75 -9.32 6.25 -6.55
CA ASP A 75 -10.63 6.79 -6.95
C ASP A 75 -10.70 6.97 -8.47
N ASP A 76 -9.65 7.50 -9.09
CA ASP A 76 -9.55 7.63 -10.54
C ASP A 76 -9.63 6.26 -11.24
N ALA A 77 -8.85 5.28 -10.74
CA ALA A 77 -8.85 3.92 -11.30
C ALA A 77 -10.19 3.21 -11.08
N SER A 78 -10.83 3.39 -9.92
CA SER A 78 -12.13 2.79 -9.61
C SER A 78 -13.26 3.37 -10.45
N THR A 79 -13.21 4.67 -10.74
CA THR A 79 -14.15 5.35 -11.64
C THR A 79 -14.04 4.79 -13.06
N LEU A 80 -12.81 4.58 -13.55
CA LEU A 80 -12.59 3.93 -14.85
C LEU A 80 -13.09 2.48 -14.84
N ALA A 81 -12.86 1.73 -13.76
CA ALA A 81 -13.34 0.36 -13.62
C ALA A 81 -14.88 0.30 -13.66
N ALA A 82 -15.58 1.22 -13.01
CA ALA A 82 -17.04 1.27 -12.97
C ALA A 82 -17.69 1.50 -14.34
N SER A 83 -16.96 2.06 -15.30
CA SER A 83 -17.43 2.28 -16.68
C SER A 83 -17.21 1.08 -17.61
N ARG A 84 -16.52 0.00 -17.15
CA ARG A 84 -16.18 -1.15 -18.00
C ARG A 84 -17.23 -2.26 -17.93
N PRO A 85 -17.39 -3.00 -19.04
CA PRO A 85 -18.18 -4.22 -19.02
C PRO A 85 -17.63 -5.25 -18.02
N ARG A 86 -18.51 -6.08 -17.45
CA ARG A 86 -18.14 -7.11 -16.47
C ARG A 86 -16.96 -7.99 -16.90
N GLN A 87 -16.91 -8.36 -18.19
CA GLN A 87 -15.89 -9.26 -18.76
C GLN A 87 -14.49 -8.63 -18.79
N GLU A 88 -14.41 -7.30 -18.74
CA GLU A 88 -13.16 -6.54 -18.85
C GLU A 88 -12.61 -6.09 -17.47
N LEU A 89 -13.31 -6.40 -16.39
CA LEU A 89 -12.96 -5.91 -15.04
C LEU A 89 -11.68 -6.54 -14.46
N ALA A 90 -11.27 -7.72 -14.90
CA ALA A 90 -10.15 -8.44 -14.31
C ALA A 90 -8.85 -7.62 -14.26
N ALA A 91 -8.52 -6.92 -15.36
CA ALA A 91 -7.32 -6.07 -15.43
C ALA A 91 -7.45 -4.85 -14.51
N SER A 92 -8.63 -4.21 -14.48
CA SER A 92 -8.89 -3.06 -13.59
C SER A 92 -8.82 -3.45 -12.12
N ILE A 93 -9.36 -4.62 -11.74
CA ILE A 93 -9.28 -5.15 -10.38
C ILE A 93 -7.81 -5.40 -9.99
N ALA A 94 -7.01 -5.98 -10.89
CA ALA A 94 -5.58 -6.21 -10.62
C ALA A 94 -4.82 -4.89 -10.39
N ASP A 95 -5.16 -3.84 -11.13
CA ASP A 95 -4.57 -2.51 -10.96
C ASP A 95 -4.98 -1.87 -9.63
N LEU A 96 -6.26 -1.91 -9.27
CA LEU A 96 -6.77 -1.45 -7.98
C LEU A 96 -6.09 -2.19 -6.81
N GLN A 97 -5.88 -3.51 -6.93
CA GLN A 97 -5.15 -4.30 -5.93
C GLN A 97 -3.69 -3.86 -5.81
N ARG A 98 -3.05 -3.49 -6.92
CA ARG A 98 -1.67 -2.94 -6.91
C ARG A 98 -1.63 -1.61 -6.15
N ILE A 99 -2.52 -0.67 -6.46
CA ILE A 99 -2.61 0.64 -5.79
C ILE A 99 -2.84 0.45 -4.29
N ARG A 100 -3.78 -0.43 -3.91
CA ARG A 100 -4.06 -0.75 -2.51
C ARG A 100 -2.82 -1.28 -1.77
N ARG A 101 -2.07 -2.23 -2.36
CA ARG A 101 -0.84 -2.74 -1.74
C ARG A 101 0.20 -1.62 -1.54
N ASN A 102 0.41 -0.77 -2.55
CA ASN A 102 1.31 0.37 -2.43
C ASN A 102 0.87 1.33 -1.31
N ALA A 103 -0.45 1.56 -1.20
CA ALA A 103 -1.00 2.34 -0.10
C ALA A 103 -0.76 1.67 1.26
N GLU A 104 -0.94 0.36 1.39
CA GLU A 104 -0.67 -0.39 2.64
C GLU A 104 0.79 -0.34 3.05
N ASP A 105 1.71 -0.52 2.11
CA ASP A 105 3.16 -0.58 2.33
C ASP A 105 3.76 0.80 2.66
N GLN A 106 3.02 1.88 2.41
CA GLN A 106 3.50 3.23 2.70
C GLN A 106 3.64 3.43 4.21
N PRO A 107 4.84 3.82 4.70
CA PRO A 107 5.04 4.18 6.10
C PRO A 107 4.08 5.28 6.53
N THR A 108 3.43 5.10 7.68
CA THR A 108 2.40 6.02 8.17
C THR A 108 2.70 6.41 9.61
N PRO A 109 2.84 7.71 9.92
CA PRO A 109 2.95 8.20 11.28
C PRO A 109 1.74 7.79 12.13
N SER A 110 1.95 7.56 13.42
CA SER A 110 0.88 7.09 14.34
C SER A 110 -0.32 8.05 14.41
N CYS A 111 -0.09 9.35 14.28
CA CYS A 111 -1.14 10.37 14.26
C CYS A 111 -2.08 10.27 13.04
N LEU A 112 -1.67 9.56 11.98
CA LEU A 112 -2.45 9.36 10.75
C LEU A 112 -3.01 7.93 10.63
N ALA A 113 -2.88 7.09 11.67
CA ALA A 113 -3.30 5.69 11.65
C ALA A 113 -4.79 5.53 11.32
N THR A 114 -5.65 6.41 11.84
CA THR A 114 -7.10 6.40 11.57
C THR A 114 -7.42 6.72 10.10
N LEU A 115 -6.75 7.74 9.54
CA LEU A 115 -6.90 8.10 8.14
C LEU A 115 -6.51 6.93 7.23
N LYS A 116 -5.36 6.29 7.53
CA LYS A 116 -4.86 5.11 6.82
C LYS A 116 -5.84 3.93 6.91
N LEU A 117 -6.40 3.68 8.10
CA LEU A 117 -7.39 2.62 8.30
C LEU A 117 -8.61 2.80 7.39
N TYR A 118 -9.17 4.01 7.34
CA TYR A 118 -10.33 4.29 6.48
C TYR A 118 -9.98 4.18 4.99
N GLN A 119 -8.80 4.67 4.57
CA GLN A 119 -8.31 4.52 3.22
C GLN A 119 -8.29 3.05 2.78
N VAL A 120 -7.59 2.20 3.54
CA VAL A 120 -7.43 0.79 3.19
C VAL A 120 -8.75 0.03 3.25
N SER A 121 -9.61 0.35 4.24
CA SER A 121 -10.95 -0.25 4.36
C SER A 121 -11.81 0.05 3.14
N HIS A 122 -11.85 1.32 2.70
CA HIS A 122 -12.56 1.73 1.48
C HIS A 122 -12.04 0.98 0.26
N MET A 123 -10.73 0.98 0.02
CA MET A 123 -10.10 0.29 -1.12
C MET A 123 -10.45 -1.20 -1.15
N ASN A 124 -10.38 -1.88 0.00
CA ASN A 124 -10.75 -3.29 0.12
C ASN A 124 -12.22 -3.53 -0.22
N THR A 125 -13.12 -2.69 0.28
CA THR A 125 -14.56 -2.84 0.02
C THR A 125 -14.88 -2.63 -1.45
N VAL A 126 -14.32 -1.61 -2.11
CA VAL A 126 -14.51 -1.39 -3.55
C VAL A 126 -14.02 -2.59 -4.36
N ILE A 127 -12.80 -3.07 -4.09
CA ILE A 127 -12.22 -4.24 -4.79
C ILE A 127 -13.11 -5.48 -4.62
N ASN A 128 -13.53 -5.78 -3.38
CA ASN A 128 -14.37 -6.93 -3.09
C ASN A 128 -15.74 -6.83 -3.78
N THR A 129 -16.32 -5.64 -3.83
CA THR A 129 -17.59 -5.38 -4.53
C THR A 129 -17.45 -5.62 -6.03
N LEU A 130 -16.36 -5.15 -6.67
CA LEU A 130 -16.08 -5.39 -8.08
C LEU A 130 -15.84 -6.88 -8.37
N ILE A 131 -15.14 -7.60 -7.49
CA ILE A 131 -14.95 -9.05 -7.60
C ILE A 131 -16.29 -9.78 -7.49
N ALA A 132 -17.13 -9.41 -6.54
CA ALA A 132 -18.47 -10.00 -6.38
C ALA A 132 -19.34 -9.74 -7.62
N PHE A 133 -19.34 -8.52 -8.14
CA PHE A 133 -20.04 -8.16 -9.37
C PHE A 133 -19.51 -8.97 -10.56
N MET A 134 -18.19 -9.07 -10.74
CA MET A 134 -17.57 -9.87 -11.81
C MET A 134 -17.94 -11.36 -11.67
N GLY A 135 -18.03 -11.89 -10.45
CA GLY A 135 -18.44 -13.26 -10.14
C GLY A 135 -19.92 -13.54 -10.30
N GLY A 136 -20.75 -12.54 -10.61
CA GLY A 136 -22.17 -12.71 -10.80
C GLY A 136 -23.00 -12.74 -9.51
N ALA A 137 -22.50 -12.11 -8.44
CA ALA A 137 -23.31 -11.90 -7.22
C ALA A 137 -24.64 -11.20 -7.53
N ASP A 138 -25.65 -11.44 -6.70
CA ASP A 138 -26.92 -10.76 -6.83
C ASP A 138 -26.80 -9.23 -6.63
N GLN A 139 -27.76 -8.50 -7.19
CA GLN A 139 -27.76 -7.04 -7.16
C GLN A 139 -27.76 -6.48 -5.72
N ALA A 140 -28.49 -7.12 -4.80
CA ALA A 140 -28.57 -6.64 -3.43
C ALA A 140 -27.23 -6.70 -2.71
N ALA A 141 -26.43 -7.77 -2.94
CA ALA A 141 -25.09 -7.89 -2.39
C ALA A 141 -24.13 -6.82 -2.96
N VAL A 142 -24.23 -6.52 -4.26
CA VAL A 142 -23.45 -5.46 -4.91
C VAL A 142 -23.84 -4.09 -4.35
N ASP A 143 -25.13 -3.78 -4.22
CA ASP A 143 -25.63 -2.52 -3.69
C ASP A 143 -25.19 -2.30 -2.23
N GLN A 144 -25.18 -3.36 -1.42
CA GLN A 144 -24.68 -3.32 -0.05
C GLN A 144 -23.17 -3.01 -0.02
N GLY A 145 -22.39 -3.61 -0.91
CA GLY A 145 -20.97 -3.32 -1.04
C GLY A 145 -20.71 -1.86 -1.43
N ILE A 146 -21.49 -1.31 -2.37
CA ILE A 146 -21.40 0.11 -2.78
C ILE A 146 -21.75 1.03 -1.60
N ALA A 147 -22.82 0.73 -0.85
CA ALA A 147 -23.23 1.53 0.31
C ALA A 147 -22.14 1.55 1.39
N LEU A 148 -21.54 0.40 1.69
CA LEU A 148 -20.45 0.29 2.65
C LEU A 148 -19.20 1.06 2.17
N ALA A 149 -18.84 0.95 0.88
CA ALA A 149 -17.72 1.68 0.32
C ALA A 149 -17.91 3.20 0.46
N ARG A 150 -19.12 3.71 0.23
CA ARG A 150 -19.45 5.14 0.42
C ARG A 150 -19.30 5.57 1.88
N ASP A 151 -19.86 4.83 2.83
CA ASP A 151 -19.71 5.13 4.27
C ASP A 151 -18.24 5.22 4.69
N GLN A 152 -17.41 4.31 4.21
CA GLN A 152 -15.97 4.32 4.49
C GLN A 152 -15.24 5.50 3.85
N HIS A 153 -15.61 5.87 2.62
CA HIS A 153 -15.08 7.06 1.96
C HIS A 153 -15.49 8.34 2.68
N ASP A 154 -16.73 8.44 3.15
CA ASP A 154 -17.21 9.59 3.93
C ASP A 154 -16.42 9.72 5.25
N ARG A 155 -16.18 8.61 5.96
CA ARG A 155 -15.33 8.61 7.17
C ARG A 155 -13.91 9.04 6.88
N TYR A 156 -13.35 8.59 5.76
CA TYR A 156 -12.03 9.03 5.30
C TYR A 156 -12.00 10.54 5.07
N THR A 157 -13.00 11.08 4.38
CA THR A 157 -13.10 12.51 4.06
C THR A 157 -13.27 13.37 5.31
N LEU A 158 -14.07 12.92 6.28
CA LEU A 158 -14.24 13.60 7.56
C LEU A 158 -12.94 13.63 8.37
N GLU A 159 -12.22 12.51 8.42
CA GLU A 159 -10.94 12.44 9.12
C GLU A 159 -9.86 13.28 8.43
N LEU A 160 -9.83 13.28 7.09
CA LEU A 160 -8.97 14.14 6.29
C LEU A 160 -9.21 15.62 6.62
N ALA A 161 -10.48 16.05 6.62
CA ALA A 161 -10.86 17.43 6.95
C ALA A 161 -10.45 17.78 8.40
N ARG A 162 -10.67 16.88 9.36
CA ARG A 162 -10.27 17.06 10.76
C ARG A 162 -8.77 17.31 10.89
N LEU A 163 -7.95 16.49 10.21
CA LEU A 163 -6.49 16.59 10.24
C LEU A 163 -5.96 17.88 9.62
N LEU A 164 -6.67 18.39 8.59
CA LEU A 164 -6.33 19.63 7.91
C LEU A 164 -6.94 20.88 8.57
N GLY A 165 -7.69 20.72 9.67
CA GLY A 165 -8.37 21.82 10.36
C GLY A 165 -9.52 22.46 9.54
N LEU A 166 -10.09 21.70 8.59
CA LEU A 166 -11.22 22.15 7.76
C LEU A 166 -12.54 21.84 8.47
N THR A 167 -13.43 22.80 8.54
CA THR A 167 -14.82 22.61 8.98
C THR A 167 -15.62 22.03 7.82
N VAL A 168 -16.11 20.77 7.99
CA VAL A 168 -17.07 20.19 7.04
C VAL A 168 -18.46 20.59 7.53
N GLU A 169 -19.14 21.51 6.84
CA GLU A 169 -20.55 21.74 7.06
C GLU A 169 -21.33 20.51 6.59
N PRO A 170 -22.17 19.92 7.45
CA PRO A 170 -23.04 18.85 7.01
C PRO A 170 -23.93 19.38 5.87
N ALA A 171 -23.94 18.67 4.74
CA ALA A 171 -24.85 18.99 3.64
C ALA A 171 -26.28 18.99 4.19
N THR A 172 -26.84 20.17 4.38
CA THR A 172 -28.24 20.31 4.77
C THR A 172 -29.06 19.68 3.65
N SER A 173 -29.66 18.54 3.92
CA SER A 173 -30.61 17.91 3.00
C SER A 173 -31.73 18.91 2.73
N ILE A 174 -31.65 19.58 1.58
CA ILE A 174 -32.77 20.40 1.09
C ILE A 174 -33.86 19.38 0.74
N ILE A 175 -34.72 19.10 1.72
CA ILE A 175 -35.99 18.42 1.47
C ILE A 175 -36.76 19.37 0.56
N ALA A 176 -36.72 19.12 -0.74
CA ALA A 176 -37.56 19.83 -1.68
C ALA A 176 -39.03 19.65 -1.23
N PRO A 177 -39.83 20.73 -1.07
CA PRO A 177 -41.21 20.57 -0.67
C PRO A 177 -41.92 19.74 -1.73
N SER A 178 -42.51 18.62 -1.28
CA SER A 178 -43.38 17.79 -2.11
C SER A 178 -44.46 18.68 -2.71
N GLN A 179 -44.43 18.86 -4.02
CA GLN A 179 -45.53 19.52 -4.74
C GLN A 179 -46.74 18.60 -4.64
N THR A 180 -47.68 18.99 -3.82
CA THR A 180 -48.99 18.35 -3.75
C THR A 180 -49.69 18.54 -5.09
N PRO A 181 -50.07 17.45 -5.80
CA PRO A 181 -50.86 17.61 -7.03
C PRO A 181 -52.23 18.26 -6.67
N THR A 182 -52.48 19.42 -7.25
CA THR A 182 -53.79 20.09 -7.19
C THR A 182 -54.78 19.30 -8.07
N PRO A 183 -56.00 19.04 -7.59
CA PRO A 183 -57.05 18.29 -8.29
C PRO A 183 -57.58 18.95 -9.55
#